data_924bbeeceb9b2666651d19b17125cd2d
#
_entry.id   924bbeeceb9b2666651d19b17125cd2d
#
_cell.length_a   1.000
_cell.length_b   1.000
_cell.length_c   1.000
_cell.angle_alpha   90.00
_cell.angle_beta   90.00
_cell.angle_gamma   90.00
#
_symmetry.space_group_name_H-M   'P 1'
#
loop_
_entity.id
_entity.type
_entity.pdbx_description
1 polymer ?
#
loop_
_entity_poly.entity_id
_entity_poly.type
_entity_poly.pdbx_seq_one_letter_code
_entity_poly.pdbx_strand_id
1 'polypeptide(L)' 'MAYTVGDFKTKKALKAAVAAGEVVRCYQPGLGPDLRDFTGSVALEGPHYPKPHTWYASAVLKDGVVVKVS' A
#
# COMPACT_ATOMS: atom_id res chain seq x y z
N MET A 1 -7.50 3.52 -7.23
CA MET A 1 -6.26 2.91 -6.77
C MET A 1 -6.16 3.00 -5.25
N ALA A 2 -5.38 2.13 -4.64
CA ALA A 2 -5.24 2.10 -3.21
C ALA A 2 -4.03 2.91 -2.75
N TYR A 3 -4.05 3.31 -1.49
CA TYR A 3 -2.94 4.04 -0.84
C TYR A 3 -2.53 3.28 0.41
N THR A 4 -1.27 3.45 0.81
CA THR A 4 -0.84 2.96 2.13
C THR A 4 -1.32 3.91 3.22
N VAL A 5 -1.63 3.36 4.40
CA VAL A 5 -2.05 4.18 5.54
C VAL A 5 -0.91 5.11 5.97
N GLY A 6 0.33 4.60 5.97
CA GLY A 6 1.50 5.45 6.19
C GLY A 6 1.97 6.08 4.88
N ASP A 7 2.46 7.29 4.93
CA ASP A 7 2.94 7.98 3.72
C ASP A 7 4.41 7.66 3.46
N PHE A 8 4.65 6.73 2.56
CA PHE A 8 6.00 6.39 2.10
C PHE A 8 6.36 7.31 0.94
N LYS A 9 7.46 8.02 1.06
CA LYS A 9 7.89 8.99 0.04
C LYS A 9 8.28 8.33 -1.27
N THR A 10 8.76 7.09 -1.22
CA THR A 10 9.20 6.33 -2.38
C THR A 10 8.74 4.89 -2.29
N LYS A 11 8.65 4.24 -3.45
CA LYS A 11 8.39 2.81 -3.52
C LYS A 11 9.46 2.01 -2.79
N LYS A 12 10.71 2.46 -2.86
CA LYS A 12 11.84 1.82 -2.17
C LYS A 12 11.61 1.82 -0.65
N ALA A 13 11.13 2.94 -0.10
CA ALA A 13 10.84 3.04 1.34
C ALA A 13 9.74 2.05 1.74
N LEU A 14 8.70 1.93 0.93
CA LEU A 14 7.63 0.97 1.16
C LEU A 14 8.15 -0.46 1.14
N LYS A 15 8.95 -0.81 0.12
CA LYS A 15 9.53 -2.16 0.01
C LYS A 15 10.42 -2.48 1.20
N ALA A 16 11.21 -1.51 1.66
CA ALA A 16 12.07 -1.69 2.83
C ALA A 16 11.27 -1.95 4.10
N ALA A 17 10.19 -1.22 4.31
CA ALA A 17 9.32 -1.41 5.46
C ALA A 17 8.71 -2.81 5.47
N VAL A 18 8.20 -3.26 4.33
CA VAL A 18 7.62 -4.61 4.21
C VAL A 18 8.68 -5.67 4.45
N ALA A 19 9.88 -5.50 3.89
CA ALA A 19 10.98 -6.44 4.07
C ALA A 19 11.46 -6.49 5.53
N ALA A 20 11.33 -5.39 6.26
CA ALA A 20 11.70 -5.33 7.67
C ALA A 20 10.64 -5.96 8.59
N GLY A 21 9.53 -6.41 8.04
CA GLY A 21 8.46 -7.03 8.82
C GLY A 21 7.50 -6.04 9.47
N GLU A 22 7.51 -4.79 9.05
CA GLU A 22 6.56 -3.80 9.55
C GLU A 22 5.15 -4.10 9.04
N VAL A 23 4.16 -3.83 9.88
CA VAL A 23 2.76 -3.99 9.50
C VAL A 23 2.37 -2.79 8.65
N VAL A 24 2.18 -3.02 7.36
CA VAL A 24 1.75 -1.98 6.41
C VAL A 24 0.34 -2.31 5.96
N ARG A 25 -0.56 -1.37 6.15
CA ARG A 25 -1.96 -1.51 5.75
C ARG A 25 -2.29 -0.53 4.64
N CYS A 26 -3.34 -0.84 3.90
CA CYS A 26 -3.79 -0.04 2.78
C CYS A 26 -5.24 0.37 2.96
N TYR A 27 -5.64 1.42 2.27
CA TYR A 27 -7.02 1.83 2.18
C TYR A 27 -7.34 2.23 0.73
N GLN A 28 -8.61 2.18 0.39
CA GLN A 28 -9.06 2.53 -0.94
C GLN A 28 -10.21 3.53 -0.80
N PRO A 29 -10.01 4.80 -1.16
CA PRO A 29 -11.08 5.78 -1.09
C PRO A 29 -12.13 5.53 -2.16
N GLY A 30 -13.36 5.91 -1.89
CA GLY A 30 -14.46 5.79 -2.83
C GLY A 30 -15.11 4.42 -2.82
N LEU A 31 -15.71 4.07 -3.96
CA LEU A 31 -16.40 2.79 -4.11
C LEU A 31 -15.39 1.70 -4.47
N GLY A 32 -15.26 0.74 -3.59
CA GLY A 32 -14.36 -0.38 -3.80
C GLY A 32 -14.37 -1.30 -2.60
N PRO A 33 -13.69 -2.44 -2.67
CA PRO A 33 -13.62 -3.35 -1.54
C PRO A 33 -12.90 -2.71 -0.36
N ASP A 34 -13.36 -3.09 0.84
CA ASP A 34 -12.68 -2.71 2.07
C ASP A 34 -11.39 -3.52 2.15
N LEU A 35 -10.26 -2.85 2.30
CA LEU A 35 -8.95 -3.50 2.32
C LEU A 35 -8.49 -3.94 3.71
N ARG A 36 -9.29 -3.71 4.75
CA ARG A 36 -8.90 -4.08 6.12
C ARG A 36 -8.66 -5.58 6.30
N ASP A 37 -9.45 -6.41 5.62
CA ASP A 37 -9.33 -7.85 5.69
C ASP A 37 -9.08 -8.47 4.31
N PHE A 38 -8.65 -7.65 3.36
CA PHE A 38 -8.49 -8.08 1.99
C PHE A 38 -7.28 -9.01 1.82
N THR A 39 -7.46 -10.05 1.04
CA THR A 39 -6.37 -10.93 0.61
C THR A 39 -6.37 -10.94 -0.91
N GLY A 40 -5.24 -10.59 -1.52
CA GLY A 40 -5.10 -10.53 -2.97
C GLY A 40 -4.18 -9.40 -3.39
N SER A 41 -4.16 -9.11 -4.68
CA SER A 41 -3.30 -8.07 -5.27
C SER A 41 -4.06 -6.78 -5.43
N VAL A 42 -3.38 -5.66 -5.17
CA VAL A 42 -3.92 -4.32 -5.41
C VAL A 42 -2.86 -3.45 -6.07
N ALA A 43 -3.31 -2.47 -6.83
CA ALA A 43 -2.44 -1.43 -7.34
C ALA A 43 -2.38 -0.30 -6.31
N LEU A 44 -1.17 0.10 -5.96
CA LEU A 44 -0.93 1.18 -5.02
C LEU A 44 -0.36 2.38 -5.74
N GLU A 45 -0.67 3.55 -5.24
CA GLU A 45 0.01 4.76 -5.64
C GLU A 45 0.27 5.59 -4.39
N GLY A 46 1.29 6.40 -4.46
CA GLY A 46 1.61 7.22 -3.29
C GLY A 46 2.75 8.20 -3.53
N PRO A 47 3.06 8.96 -2.51
CA PRO A 47 2.28 9.08 -1.29
C PRO A 47 0.98 9.85 -1.55
N HIS A 48 0.02 9.77 -0.62
CA HIS A 48 -1.19 10.58 -0.74
C HIS A 48 -0.92 12.03 -0.33
N TYR A 49 0.03 12.22 0.58
CA TYR A 49 0.40 13.52 1.12
C TYR A 49 1.91 13.51 1.41
N PRO A 50 2.67 14.59 1.19
CA PRO A 50 2.23 15.92 0.73
C PRO A 50 2.12 16.07 -0.80
N LYS A 51 2.78 15.20 -1.57
CA LYS A 51 2.72 15.20 -3.03
C LYS A 51 2.13 13.88 -3.50
N PRO A 52 0.84 13.84 -3.82
CA PRO A 52 0.21 12.60 -4.25
C PRO A 52 0.76 12.11 -5.60
N HIS A 53 0.72 10.80 -5.77
CA HIS A 53 1.00 10.13 -7.05
C HIS A 53 2.42 10.28 -7.57
N THR A 54 3.42 10.19 -6.67
CA THR A 54 4.82 10.26 -7.10
C THR A 54 5.40 8.88 -7.44
N TRP A 55 4.75 7.81 -7.00
CA TRP A 55 5.18 6.45 -7.34
C TRP A 55 3.97 5.51 -7.43
N TYR A 56 4.19 4.39 -8.12
CA TYR A 56 3.18 3.35 -8.30
C TYR A 56 3.79 1.99 -7.99
N ALA A 57 3.00 1.09 -7.44
CA ALA A 57 3.44 -0.26 -7.11
C ALA A 57 2.28 -1.23 -7.17
N SER A 58 2.63 -2.52 -7.26
CA SER A 58 1.68 -3.60 -7.06
C SER A 58 1.98 -4.22 -5.70
N ALA A 59 0.95 -4.51 -4.94
CA ALA A 59 1.11 -5.11 -3.62
C ALA A 59 0.22 -6.33 -3.48
N VAL A 60 0.72 -7.32 -2.73
CA VAL A 60 -0.08 -8.47 -2.32
C VAL A 60 -0.38 -8.31 -0.85
N LEU A 61 -1.66 -8.38 -0.50
CA LEU A 61 -2.14 -8.29 0.87
C LEU A 61 -2.58 -9.65 1.35
N LYS A 62 -2.38 -9.91 2.63
CA LYS A 62 -2.94 -11.08 3.32
C LYS A 62 -3.58 -10.57 4.61
N ASP A 63 -4.88 -10.79 4.74
CA ASP A 63 -5.68 -10.31 5.89
C ASP A 63 -5.47 -8.81 6.12
N GLY A 64 -5.38 -8.04 5.05
CA GLY A 64 -5.26 -6.59 5.11
C GLY A 64 -3.85 -6.06 5.33
N VAL A 65 -2.85 -6.95 5.40
CA VAL A 65 -1.46 -6.55 5.62
C VAL A 65 -0.65 -6.81 4.35
N VAL A 66 0.14 -5.82 3.94
CA VAL A 66 1.01 -5.95 2.78
C VAL A 66 2.13 -6.95 3.07
N VAL A 67 2.21 -8.01 2.26
CA VAL A 67 3.24 -9.04 2.41
C VAL A 67 4.27 -9.02 1.28
N LYS A 68 3.95 -8.36 0.17
CA LYS A 68 4.86 -8.26 -0.97
C LYS A 68 4.57 -6.98 -1.74
N VAL A 69 5.61 -6.34 -2.23
CA VAL A 69 5.54 -5.15 -3.10
C VAL A 69 6.43 -5.36 -4.31
N SER A 70 5.92 -4.99 -5.47
CA SER A 70 6.71 -5.06 -6.70
C SER A 70 6.49 -3.86 -7.61
#